data_8f5950601079d2dbe27962dc5d46e72f
#
_entry.id   8f5950601079d2dbe27962dc5d46e72f
#
_cell.length_a   1.000
_cell.length_b   1.000
_cell.length_c   1.000
_cell.angle_alpha   90.00
_cell.angle_beta   90.00
_cell.angle_gamma   90.00
#
_symmetry.space_group_name_H-M   'P 1'
#
loop_
_entity.id
_entity.type
_entity.pdbx_description
1 polymer ?
#
loop_
_entity_poly.entity_id
_entity_poly.type
_entity_poly.pdbx_seq_one_letter_code
_entity_poly.pdbx_strand_id
1 'polypeptide(L)'
;MFLNEALFSKTSIPVVAKSLDACTLRGRAIASNLANIMTPGYQRIEVAFEDRLKKALDEKQVAGLSDQTAHMHIGKVDLQQLQPIAYRSQDPTLPGEINNVDVDMEAAKLAENQLLYEFGIKFIQDRKGDISSAITGRAG
;
A
#
# COMPACT_ATOMS: atom_id res chain seq x y z
N MET A 1 -9.34 24.83 0.42
CA MET A 1 -8.61 23.91 1.30
C MET A 1 -9.53 23.14 2.24
N PHE A 2 -10.47 23.77 2.91
CA PHE A 2 -11.41 23.11 3.86
C PHE A 2 -12.29 21.99 3.29
N LEU A 3 -12.79 22.12 2.06
CA LEU A 3 -13.63 21.09 1.42
C LEU A 3 -12.85 19.79 1.13
N ASN A 4 -11.58 19.90 0.74
CA ASN A 4 -10.74 18.76 0.45
C ASN A 4 -10.43 17.97 1.74
N GLU A 5 -10.20 18.68 2.83
CA GLU A 5 -9.91 18.08 4.13
C GLU A 5 -11.17 17.45 4.77
N ALA A 6 -12.32 18.10 4.64
CA ALA A 6 -13.58 17.60 5.19
C ALA A 6 -14.14 16.40 4.42
N LEU A 7 -14.00 16.35 3.08
CA LEU A 7 -14.58 15.32 2.24
C LEU A 7 -13.66 14.11 2.03
N PHE A 8 -12.33 14.32 2.01
CA PHE A 8 -11.40 13.25 1.63
C PHE A 8 -10.53 12.74 2.77
N SER A 9 -10.16 13.56 3.77
CA SER A 9 -9.27 13.11 4.84
C SER A 9 -9.93 12.15 5.84
N LYS A 10 -11.26 12.18 5.97
CA LYS A 10 -12.04 11.27 6.84
C LYS A 10 -12.60 10.05 6.10
N THR A 11 -12.31 9.92 4.81
CA THR A 11 -12.76 8.79 3.99
C THR A 11 -11.67 7.72 3.87
N SER A 12 -12.04 6.53 3.40
CA SER A 12 -11.10 5.45 3.08
C SER A 12 -10.27 5.70 1.82
N ILE A 13 -10.59 6.75 1.04
CA ILE A 13 -9.93 7.06 -0.24
C ILE A 13 -8.41 7.24 -0.10
N PRO A 14 -7.87 8.02 0.88
CA PRO A 14 -6.42 8.16 1.04
C PRO A 14 -5.71 6.83 1.33
N VAL A 15 -6.35 5.95 2.11
CA VAL A 15 -5.82 4.62 2.42
C VAL A 15 -5.72 3.78 1.16
N VAL A 16 -6.80 3.74 0.37
CA VAL A 16 -6.84 2.98 -0.89
C VAL A 16 -5.85 3.56 -1.91
N ALA A 17 -5.72 4.88 -2.00
CA ALA A 17 -4.71 5.50 -2.87
C ALA A 17 -3.29 5.07 -2.51
N LYS A 18 -2.95 5.01 -1.21
CA LYS A 18 -1.65 4.50 -0.74
C LYS A 18 -1.47 3.01 -1.02
N SER A 19 -2.54 2.22 -0.94
CA SER A 19 -2.51 0.81 -1.33
C SER A 19 -2.25 0.63 -2.83
N LEU A 20 -2.80 1.50 -3.69
CA LEU A 20 -2.52 1.50 -5.13
C LEU A 20 -1.07 1.89 -5.46
N ASP A 21 -0.49 2.85 -4.70
CA ASP A 21 0.94 3.17 -4.80
C ASP A 21 1.80 1.93 -4.47
N ALA A 22 1.42 1.19 -3.42
CA ALA A 22 2.10 -0.04 -3.03
C ALA A 22 1.96 -1.13 -4.09
N CYS A 23 0.76 -1.33 -4.67
CA CYS A 23 0.55 -2.26 -5.78
C CYS A 23 1.40 -1.90 -7.00
N THR A 24 1.52 -0.61 -7.32
CA THR A 24 2.37 -0.14 -8.43
C THR A 24 3.85 -0.45 -8.19
N LEU A 25 4.35 -0.19 -6.98
CA LEU A 25 5.73 -0.50 -6.61
C LEU A 25 5.97 -2.02 -6.61
N ARG A 26 5.01 -2.81 -6.11
CA ARG A 26 5.06 -4.26 -6.10
C ARG A 26 5.09 -4.84 -7.52
N GLY A 27 4.26 -4.32 -8.43
CA GLY A 27 4.30 -4.72 -9.84
C GLY A 27 5.68 -4.49 -10.48
N ARG A 28 6.33 -3.36 -10.18
CA ARG A 28 7.70 -3.07 -10.64
C ARG A 28 8.72 -4.03 -10.04
N ALA A 29 8.60 -4.36 -8.75
CA ALA A 29 9.49 -5.30 -8.08
C ALA A 29 9.37 -6.70 -8.69
N ILE A 30 8.15 -7.21 -8.90
CA ILE A 30 7.89 -8.51 -9.54
C ILE A 30 8.44 -8.54 -10.98
N ALA A 31 8.22 -7.48 -11.76
CA ALA A 31 8.77 -7.39 -13.11
C ALA A 31 10.31 -7.41 -13.11
N SER A 32 10.93 -6.73 -12.15
CA SER A 32 12.38 -6.77 -11.96
C SER A 32 12.87 -8.16 -11.56
N ASN A 33 12.16 -8.85 -10.66
CA ASN A 33 12.49 -10.22 -10.25
C ASN A 33 12.44 -11.17 -11.42
N LEU A 34 11.36 -11.16 -12.21
CA LEU A 34 11.21 -12.01 -13.40
C LEU A 34 12.28 -11.72 -14.46
N ALA A 35 12.62 -10.44 -14.67
CA ALA A 35 13.67 -10.07 -15.63
C ALA A 35 15.07 -10.56 -15.21
N ASN A 36 15.30 -10.78 -13.91
CA ASN A 36 16.60 -11.17 -13.37
C ASN A 36 16.66 -12.62 -12.90
N ILE A 37 15.71 -13.46 -13.31
CA ILE A 37 15.65 -14.86 -12.87
C ILE A 37 16.91 -15.66 -13.22
N MET A 38 17.54 -15.34 -14.34
CA MET A 38 18.77 -15.99 -14.80
C MET A 38 20.05 -15.29 -14.31
N THR A 39 19.93 -14.21 -13.53
CA THR A 39 21.09 -13.45 -13.05
C THR A 39 21.66 -14.12 -11.80
N PRO A 40 22.92 -14.59 -11.82
CA PRO A 40 23.55 -15.20 -10.64
C PRO A 40 23.62 -14.20 -9.48
N GLY A 41 23.33 -14.69 -8.26
CA GLY A 41 23.40 -13.87 -7.05
C GLY A 41 22.32 -12.79 -6.91
N TYR A 42 21.33 -12.76 -7.81
CA TYR A 42 20.23 -11.82 -7.70
C TYR A 42 19.37 -12.11 -6.49
N GLN A 43 19.12 -11.10 -5.69
CA GLN A 43 18.23 -11.19 -4.52
C GLN A 43 16.89 -10.56 -4.86
N ARG A 44 15.81 -11.33 -4.67
CA ARG A 44 14.43 -10.93 -4.91
C ARG A 44 14.08 -9.64 -4.19
N ILE A 45 13.40 -8.73 -4.91
CA ILE A 45 12.88 -7.50 -4.35
C ILE A 45 11.46 -7.77 -3.84
N GLU A 46 11.20 -7.36 -2.60
CA GLU A 46 9.87 -7.39 -1.98
C GLU A 46 9.46 -5.98 -1.55
N VAL A 47 8.15 -5.79 -1.32
CA VAL A 47 7.59 -4.51 -0.90
C VAL A 47 6.86 -4.68 0.42
N ALA A 48 7.32 -3.96 1.44
CA ALA A 48 6.67 -3.88 2.75
C ALA A 48 5.74 -2.65 2.77
N PHE A 49 4.46 -2.89 3.01
CA PHE A 49 3.47 -1.82 3.12
C PHE A 49 2.39 -2.13 4.16
N GLU A 50 1.81 -3.33 4.15
CA GLU A 50 0.64 -3.71 4.94
C GLU A 50 0.87 -3.55 6.44
N ASP A 51 1.99 -4.03 6.95
CA ASP A 51 2.34 -3.89 8.38
C ASP A 51 2.51 -2.44 8.81
N ARG A 52 3.07 -1.62 7.91
CA ARG A 52 3.24 -0.19 8.17
C ARG A 52 1.90 0.54 8.13
N LEU A 53 1.02 0.17 7.20
CA LEU A 53 -0.33 0.69 7.12
C LEU A 53 -1.13 0.31 8.38
N LYS A 54 -1.06 -0.94 8.80
CA LYS A 54 -1.73 -1.44 10.01
C LYS A 54 -1.27 -0.64 11.23
N LYS A 55 0.02 -0.46 11.43
CA LYS A 55 0.56 0.35 12.53
C LYS A 55 0.03 1.78 12.49
N ALA A 56 0.05 2.43 11.32
CA ALA A 56 -0.46 3.79 11.17
C ALA A 56 -1.97 3.92 11.46
N LEU A 57 -2.75 2.89 11.18
CA LEU A 57 -4.18 2.85 11.48
C LEU A 57 -4.44 2.57 12.96
N ASP A 58 -3.72 1.63 13.57
CA ASP A 58 -3.86 1.27 14.99
C ASP A 58 -3.48 2.46 15.90
N GLU A 59 -2.40 3.17 15.59
CA GLU A 59 -1.97 4.37 16.32
C GLU A 59 -3.01 5.49 16.24
N LYS A 60 -3.73 5.61 15.14
CA LYS A 60 -4.79 6.61 14.98
C LYS A 60 -6.01 6.30 15.87
N GLN A 61 -6.32 5.05 16.14
CA GLN A 61 -7.39 4.64 17.07
C GLN A 61 -7.03 4.96 18.52
N VAL A 62 -5.78 4.75 18.91
CA VAL A 62 -5.31 5.04 20.28
C VAL A 62 -5.26 6.56 20.55
N ALA A 63 -4.95 7.38 19.56
CA ALA A 63 -4.94 8.85 19.70
C ALA A 63 -6.32 9.45 19.93
N GLY A 64 -7.40 8.77 19.56
CA GLY A 64 -8.78 9.21 19.81
C GLY A 64 -9.22 9.12 21.28
N LEU A 65 -8.46 8.44 22.14
CA LEU A 65 -8.75 8.25 23.56
C LEU A 65 -7.90 9.14 24.49
N SER A 66 -6.99 9.95 23.96
CA SER A 66 -6.11 10.81 24.75
C SER A 66 -6.59 12.25 24.74
N ASP A 67 -7.24 12.67 25.83
CA ASP A 67 -7.74 14.03 26.06
C ASP A 67 -6.68 14.96 26.71
N GLN A 68 -5.40 14.71 26.54
CA GLN A 68 -4.35 15.54 27.12
C GLN A 68 -3.40 16.10 26.05
N THR A 69 -3.49 17.42 25.88
CA THR A 69 -2.71 18.27 24.96
C THR A 69 -1.19 18.33 25.27
N ALA A 70 -0.68 17.59 26.24
CA ALA A 70 0.71 17.67 26.74
C ALA A 70 1.59 16.43 26.42
N HIS A 71 1.08 15.44 25.69
CA HIS A 71 1.92 14.28 25.32
C HIS A 71 2.63 14.55 24.00
N MET A 72 3.97 14.51 24.04
CA MET A 72 4.82 14.47 22.85
C MET A 72 4.35 13.34 21.94
N HIS A 73 3.98 13.68 20.70
CA HIS A 73 3.57 12.72 19.67
C HIS A 73 4.78 11.93 19.20
N ILE A 74 5.24 10.99 20.03
CA ILE A 74 6.33 10.07 19.66
C ILE A 74 5.72 9.00 18.74
N GLY A 75 6.07 9.03 17.46
CA GLY A 75 5.84 7.92 16.53
C GLY A 75 4.56 7.92 15.69
N LYS A 76 3.81 9.00 15.60
CA LYS A 76 2.64 9.06 14.69
C LYS A 76 3.11 8.97 13.24
N VAL A 77 2.91 7.83 12.62
CA VAL A 77 3.03 7.70 11.17
C VAL A 77 1.79 8.34 10.54
N ASP A 78 1.96 9.54 9.99
CA ASP A 78 0.90 10.19 9.22
C ASP A 78 0.62 9.35 7.96
N LEU A 79 -0.67 9.01 7.71
CA LEU A 79 -1.09 8.32 6.50
C LEU A 79 -0.61 9.02 5.21
N GLN A 80 -0.46 10.35 5.26
CA GLN A 80 0.04 11.11 4.12
C GLN A 80 1.53 10.85 3.85
N GLN A 81 2.30 10.57 4.90
CA GLN A 81 3.73 10.27 4.81
C GLN A 81 4.02 8.77 4.64
N LEU A 82 3.00 7.93 4.77
CA LEU A 82 3.14 6.50 4.58
C LEU A 82 3.49 6.20 3.13
N GLN A 83 4.65 5.57 2.92
CA GLN A 83 5.10 5.12 1.61
C GLN A 83 5.48 3.65 1.66
N PRO A 84 5.21 2.88 0.59
CA PRO A 84 5.70 1.52 0.46
C PRO A 84 7.23 1.52 0.34
N ILE A 85 7.88 0.53 0.92
CA ILE A 85 9.34 0.37 0.88
C ILE A 85 9.67 -0.92 0.16
N ALA A 86 10.48 -0.81 -0.90
CA ALA A 86 11.10 -1.95 -1.56
C ALA A 86 12.40 -2.34 -0.84
N TYR A 87 12.60 -3.62 -0.61
CA TYR A 87 13.81 -4.16 0.01
C TYR A 87 14.21 -5.47 -0.65
N ARG A 88 15.49 -5.86 -0.53
CA ARG A 88 15.98 -7.14 -1.01
C ARG A 88 15.76 -8.20 0.06
N SER A 89 15.02 -9.23 -0.31
CA SER A 89 14.77 -10.38 0.57
C SER A 89 15.98 -11.30 0.54
N GLN A 90 16.60 -11.46 1.72
CA GLN A 90 17.65 -12.45 1.89
C GLN A 90 17.04 -13.73 2.45
N ASP A 91 17.23 -14.84 1.75
CA ASP A 91 16.86 -16.15 2.26
C ASP A 91 18.06 -16.70 3.05
N PRO A 92 17.95 -16.82 4.38
CA PRO A 92 19.05 -17.31 5.21
C PRO A 92 19.40 -18.79 4.96
N THR A 93 18.55 -19.51 4.27
CA THR A 93 18.75 -20.94 3.93
C THR A 93 19.56 -21.14 2.65
N LEU A 94 19.66 -20.09 1.82
CA LEU A 94 20.40 -20.13 0.56
C LEU A 94 21.75 -19.39 0.69
N PRO A 95 22.83 -19.95 0.13
CA PRO A 95 24.07 -19.19 -0.01
C PRO A 95 23.83 -17.88 -0.75
N GLY A 96 24.46 -16.79 -0.32
CA GLY A 96 24.24 -15.44 -0.87
C GLY A 96 24.54 -15.26 -2.36
N GLU A 97 25.12 -16.28 -2.99
CA GLU A 97 25.43 -16.32 -4.44
C GLU A 97 24.31 -16.96 -5.27
N ILE A 98 23.28 -17.51 -4.63
CA ILE A 98 22.18 -18.17 -5.32
C ILE A 98 21.03 -17.19 -5.52
N ASN A 99 20.48 -17.18 -6.74
CA ASN A 99 19.28 -16.42 -7.07
C ASN A 99 18.06 -17.04 -6.34
N ASN A 100 17.34 -16.23 -5.57
CA ASN A 100 16.18 -16.66 -4.79
C ASN A 100 14.83 -16.31 -5.45
N VAL A 101 14.81 -16.06 -6.75
CA VAL A 101 13.57 -15.80 -7.52
C VAL A 101 12.96 -17.11 -7.98
N ASP A 102 11.69 -17.31 -7.64
CA ASP A 102 10.87 -18.43 -8.10
C ASP A 102 9.79 -17.89 -9.06
N VAL A 103 9.76 -18.40 -10.30
CA VAL A 103 8.85 -17.93 -11.36
C VAL A 103 7.40 -18.15 -10.98
N ASP A 104 7.08 -19.33 -10.47
CA ASP A 104 5.70 -19.70 -10.18
C ASP A 104 5.16 -18.83 -9.04
N MET A 105 6.00 -18.59 -8.04
CA MET A 105 5.68 -17.70 -6.94
C MET A 105 5.52 -16.25 -7.39
N GLU A 106 6.41 -15.73 -8.24
CA GLU A 106 6.31 -14.37 -8.76
C GLU A 106 5.10 -14.21 -9.70
N ALA A 107 4.77 -15.22 -10.51
CA ALA A 107 3.57 -15.20 -11.35
C ALA A 107 2.28 -15.17 -10.50
N ALA A 108 2.21 -15.95 -9.43
CA ALA A 108 1.09 -15.92 -8.49
C ALA A 108 0.95 -14.56 -7.81
N LYS A 109 2.07 -13.97 -7.34
CA LYS A 109 2.10 -12.63 -6.75
C LYS A 109 1.68 -11.55 -7.75
N LEU A 110 2.05 -11.70 -9.04
CA LEU A 110 1.63 -10.77 -10.08
C LEU A 110 0.11 -10.78 -10.25
N ALA A 111 -0.48 -11.98 -10.34
CA ALA A 111 -1.94 -12.13 -10.47
C ALA A 111 -2.67 -11.56 -9.25
N GLU A 112 -2.21 -11.86 -8.04
CA GLU A 112 -2.75 -11.28 -6.81
C GLU A 112 -2.67 -9.76 -6.81
N ASN A 113 -1.51 -9.20 -7.17
CA ASN A 113 -1.30 -7.76 -7.23
C ASN A 113 -2.20 -7.07 -8.25
N GLN A 114 -2.46 -7.69 -9.41
CA GLN A 114 -3.40 -7.18 -10.40
C GLN A 114 -4.82 -7.14 -9.86
N LEU A 115 -5.29 -8.20 -9.21
CA LEU A 115 -6.62 -8.23 -8.60
C LEU A 115 -6.79 -7.16 -7.52
N LEU A 116 -5.80 -6.98 -6.66
CA LEU A 116 -5.82 -5.93 -5.62
C LEU A 116 -5.85 -4.53 -6.24
N TYR A 117 -5.10 -4.31 -7.31
CA TYR A 117 -5.07 -3.04 -8.02
C TYR A 117 -6.41 -2.72 -8.68
N GLU A 118 -7.00 -3.69 -9.40
CA GLU A 118 -8.32 -3.53 -10.04
C GLU A 118 -9.41 -3.27 -9.01
N PHE A 119 -9.41 -4.01 -7.90
CA PHE A 119 -10.34 -3.79 -6.80
C PHE A 119 -10.22 -2.37 -6.20
N GLY A 120 -8.98 -1.91 -5.98
CA GLY A 120 -8.73 -0.57 -5.46
C GLY A 120 -9.22 0.53 -6.39
N ILE A 121 -9.00 0.40 -7.71
CA ILE A 121 -9.50 1.34 -8.71
C ILE A 121 -11.03 1.36 -8.72
N LYS A 122 -11.66 0.18 -8.76
CA LYS A 122 -13.12 0.08 -8.74
C LYS A 122 -13.71 0.73 -7.49
N PHE A 123 -13.13 0.47 -6.34
CA PHE A 123 -13.56 1.11 -5.09
C PHE A 123 -13.53 2.63 -5.17
N ILE A 124 -12.44 3.23 -5.70
CA ILE A 124 -12.34 4.69 -5.85
C ILE A 124 -13.38 5.22 -6.84
N GLN A 125 -13.61 4.50 -7.95
CA GLN A 125 -14.60 4.88 -8.95
C GLN A 125 -16.01 4.89 -8.36
N ASP A 126 -16.38 3.85 -7.60
CA ASP A 126 -17.69 3.75 -6.94
C ASP A 126 -17.86 4.91 -5.94
N ARG A 127 -16.86 5.18 -5.10
CA ARG A 127 -16.88 6.30 -4.15
C ARG A 127 -16.97 7.66 -4.82
N LYS A 128 -16.31 7.83 -5.95
CA LYS A 128 -16.42 9.06 -6.76
C LYS A 128 -17.83 9.20 -7.34
N GLY A 129 -18.44 8.10 -7.78
CA GLY A 129 -19.84 8.06 -8.24
C GLY A 129 -20.80 8.48 -7.13
N ASP A 130 -20.67 7.90 -5.92
CA ASP A 130 -21.49 8.25 -4.75
C ASP A 130 -21.44 9.75 -4.44
N ILE A 131 -20.23 10.32 -4.40
CA ILE A 131 -20.02 11.76 -4.14
C ILE A 131 -20.65 12.60 -5.24
N SER A 132 -20.47 12.22 -6.51
CA SER A 132 -21.07 12.92 -7.66
C SER A 132 -22.60 12.91 -7.59
N SER A 133 -23.18 11.75 -7.28
CA SER A 133 -24.63 11.59 -7.11
C SER A 133 -25.17 12.44 -5.95
N ALA A 134 -24.46 12.49 -4.84
CA ALA A 134 -24.82 13.32 -3.70
C ALA A 134 -24.79 14.83 -4.02
N ILE A 135 -23.83 15.27 -4.82
CA ILE A 135 -23.71 16.70 -5.24
C ILE A 135 -24.79 17.07 -6.24
N THR A 136 -25.11 16.18 -7.19
CA THR A 136 -26.06 16.46 -8.28
C THR A 136 -27.51 16.19 -7.89
N GLY A 137 -27.74 15.57 -6.71
CA GLY A 137 -29.10 15.17 -6.24
C GLY A 137 -29.74 14.08 -7.09
N ARG A 138 -28.95 13.36 -7.92
CA ARG A 138 -29.42 12.22 -8.73
C ARG A 138 -28.95 10.94 -8.06
N ALA A 139 -29.91 10.11 -7.62
CA ALA A 139 -29.62 8.73 -7.30
C ALA A 139 -29.30 8.01 -8.62
N GLY A 140 -28.14 7.36 -8.69
CA GLY A 140 -27.75 6.52 -9.82
C GLY A 140 -28.48 5.18 -9.79
#